data_389eabb600eeaa30ab4936310f1418c7
#
_entry.id   389eabb600eeaa30ab4936310f1418c7
#
_cell.length_a   1.000
_cell.length_b   1.000
_cell.length_c   1.000
_cell.angle_alpha   90.00
_cell.angle_beta   90.00
_cell.angle_gamma   90.00
#
_symmetry.space_group_name_H-M   'P 1'
#
loop_
_entity.id
_entity.type
_entity.pdbx_description
1 polymer ?
#
loop_
_entity_poly.entity_id
_entity_poly.type
_entity_poly.pdbx_seq_one_letter_code
_entity_poly.pdbx_strand_id
1 'polypeptide(L)'
;VLTIEKRGGAVMIGERREAILGMIIDYYINTGEPLGSKTLCSMLPYSISSATIRNEMALLTNMGFLEQRHTSGGRVPTKAAYRYYVDNIISSGALTEYEMMKLDEALSINASDPERLLASASELLSEVTGCAAFFSTLKDPYDCIQGIELIPAGNNKAMLVMLSLGGKIKSSVCNIACPIDDEFKSLFYKVTKEHFIGMPLSEIDLSFIQSTAPLFGAAIFDMLPILSTLCSLCQEAANGTLSISGETKLLSQSELGGSVYNLLALLAQKDKLEALLSQFARAKTGSVLMLGDENPVYELRNTAMAIQKFKYNNNQTATLGIIGSLRIDYKSILPRVDYIMKTVNQYLSEGGIRYE
;
A
#
# COMPACT_ATOMS: atom_id res chain seq x y z
N VAL A 1 -13.08 -10.10 -3.11
CA VAL A 1 -13.33 -10.27 -1.67
C VAL A 1 -11.96 -10.26 -1.04
N LEU A 2 -11.67 -9.22 -0.23
CA LEU A 2 -10.60 -9.35 0.76
C LEU A 2 -10.84 -10.70 1.42
N THR A 3 -10.07 -11.71 1.04
CA THR A 3 -10.15 -13.00 1.72
C THR A 3 -9.52 -12.76 3.07
N ILE A 4 -10.36 -12.31 4.02
CA ILE A 4 -9.97 -12.25 5.41
C ILE A 4 -9.79 -13.72 5.76
N GLU A 5 -8.55 -14.21 5.78
CA GLU A 5 -8.25 -15.54 6.30
C GLU A 5 -8.78 -15.55 7.71
N LYS A 6 -9.90 -16.27 7.92
CA LYS A 6 -10.44 -16.52 9.26
C LYS A 6 -9.37 -17.27 10.03
N ARG A 7 -8.61 -16.57 10.85
CA ARG A 7 -7.57 -17.16 11.68
C ARG A 7 -8.20 -17.70 12.95
N GLY A 8 -8.32 -19.00 13.01
CA GLY A 8 -8.64 -19.74 14.25
C GLY A 8 -10.06 -20.29 14.32
N GLY A 9 -10.19 -21.44 14.95
CA GLY A 9 -11.47 -22.04 15.28
C GLY A 9 -12.31 -21.04 16.08
N ALA A 10 -13.39 -20.54 15.47
CA ALA A 10 -14.26 -19.53 16.06
C ALA A 10 -14.85 -20.09 17.36
N VAL A 11 -14.48 -19.53 18.49
CA VAL A 11 -15.23 -19.70 19.74
C VAL A 11 -16.59 -19.05 19.53
N MET A 12 -17.61 -19.82 19.19
CA MET A 12 -18.98 -19.33 19.05
C MET A 12 -19.46 -18.82 20.43
N ILE A 13 -19.64 -17.50 20.54
CA ILE A 13 -20.04 -16.89 21.83
C ILE A 13 -21.55 -16.79 22.05
N GLY A 14 -22.32 -17.21 21.06
CA GLY A 14 -23.79 -17.17 21.06
C GLY A 14 -24.35 -15.81 20.62
N GLU A 15 -25.45 -15.85 19.88
CA GLU A 15 -26.06 -14.69 19.19
C GLU A 15 -26.26 -13.46 20.08
N ARG A 16 -26.74 -13.65 21.33
CA ARG A 16 -26.93 -12.53 22.26
C ARG A 16 -25.63 -11.81 22.61
N ARG A 17 -24.54 -12.59 22.86
CA ARG A 17 -23.24 -12.00 23.19
C ARG A 17 -22.60 -11.36 22.00
N GLU A 18 -22.80 -11.91 20.82
CA GLU A 18 -22.39 -11.29 19.56
C GLU A 18 -23.05 -9.95 19.33
N ALA A 19 -24.37 -9.88 19.55
CA ALA A 19 -25.10 -8.62 19.46
C ALA A 19 -24.60 -7.57 20.49
N ILE A 20 -24.39 -7.99 21.74
CA ILE A 20 -23.85 -7.12 22.80
C ILE A 20 -22.42 -6.67 22.45
N LEU A 21 -21.54 -7.58 22.03
CA LEU A 21 -20.18 -7.27 21.66
C LEU A 21 -20.13 -6.31 20.46
N GLY A 22 -20.93 -6.58 19.43
CA GLY A 22 -21.06 -5.72 18.25
C GLY A 22 -21.47 -4.31 18.62
N MET A 23 -22.49 -4.15 19.47
CA MET A 23 -22.96 -2.84 19.93
C MET A 23 -21.90 -2.09 20.77
N ILE A 24 -21.13 -2.81 21.60
CA ILE A 24 -20.03 -2.19 22.37
C ILE A 24 -18.94 -1.69 21.42
N ILE A 25 -18.59 -2.48 20.42
CA ILE A 25 -17.56 -2.11 19.44
C ILE A 25 -18.03 -0.94 18.58
N ASP A 26 -19.25 -1.01 18.04
CA ASP A 26 -19.83 0.07 17.24
C ASP A 26 -19.90 1.40 18.03
N TYR A 27 -20.34 1.33 19.29
CA TYR A 27 -20.37 2.51 20.17
C TYR A 27 -18.95 3.07 20.38
N TYR A 28 -18.00 2.20 20.71
CA TYR A 28 -16.62 2.61 20.96
C TYR A 28 -15.94 3.16 19.69
N ILE A 29 -16.20 2.57 18.53
CA ILE A 29 -15.72 3.10 17.25
C ILE A 29 -16.19 4.54 17.05
N ASN A 30 -17.49 4.80 17.29
CA ASN A 30 -18.11 6.10 17.02
C ASN A 30 -17.74 7.17 18.05
N THR A 31 -17.63 6.80 19.33
CA THR A 31 -17.50 7.78 20.43
C THR A 31 -16.10 7.84 21.05
N GLY A 32 -15.36 6.74 21.02
CA GLY A 32 -14.12 6.57 21.79
C GLY A 32 -14.34 6.37 23.30
N GLU A 33 -15.58 6.30 23.74
CA GLU A 33 -15.93 6.25 25.16
C GLU A 33 -16.30 4.83 25.61
N PRO A 34 -15.88 4.42 26.83
CA PRO A 34 -16.27 3.13 27.37
C PRO A 34 -17.79 3.03 27.56
N LEU A 35 -18.40 1.90 27.15
CA LEU A 35 -19.84 1.68 27.26
C LEU A 35 -20.23 0.99 28.58
N GLY A 36 -21.14 1.61 29.33
CA GLY A 36 -21.69 1.06 30.56
C GLY A 36 -22.93 0.21 30.33
N SER A 37 -23.24 -0.75 31.25
CA SER A 37 -24.39 -1.65 31.13
C SER A 37 -25.73 -0.92 31.11
N LYS A 38 -25.87 0.22 31.77
CA LYS A 38 -27.11 1.02 31.76
C LYS A 38 -27.37 1.65 30.39
N THR A 39 -26.36 2.27 29.82
CA THR A 39 -26.42 2.86 28.46
C THR A 39 -26.67 1.79 27.41
N LEU A 40 -25.98 0.64 27.50
CA LEU A 40 -26.22 -0.47 26.59
C LEU A 40 -27.65 -1.00 26.68
N CYS A 41 -28.22 -1.06 27.90
CA CYS A 41 -29.59 -1.47 28.11
C CYS A 41 -30.60 -0.56 27.37
N SER A 42 -30.37 0.75 27.35
CA SER A 42 -31.23 1.70 26.63
C SER A 42 -31.09 1.65 25.11
N MET A 43 -30.03 1.07 24.60
CA MET A 43 -29.77 0.95 23.15
C MET A 43 -30.35 -0.33 22.53
N LEU A 44 -30.66 -1.34 23.36
CA LEU A 44 -31.19 -2.61 22.87
C LEU A 44 -32.63 -2.51 22.42
N PRO A 45 -33.03 -3.15 21.30
CA PRO A 45 -34.38 -3.10 20.76
C PRO A 45 -35.40 -3.95 21.58
N TYR A 46 -34.92 -4.65 22.61
CA TYR A 46 -35.75 -5.50 23.48
C TYR A 46 -35.43 -5.25 24.95
N SER A 47 -36.42 -5.53 25.83
CA SER A 47 -36.28 -5.33 27.27
C SER A 47 -35.36 -6.39 27.90
N ILE A 48 -34.27 -5.95 28.50
CA ILE A 48 -33.32 -6.78 29.25
C ILE A 48 -32.86 -5.99 30.49
N SER A 49 -32.65 -6.67 31.62
CA SER A 49 -32.19 -5.98 32.82
C SER A 49 -30.70 -5.55 32.70
N SER A 50 -30.36 -4.39 33.27
CA SER A 50 -28.95 -3.95 33.31
C SER A 50 -28.06 -4.90 34.13
N ALA A 51 -28.63 -5.71 35.03
CA ALA A 51 -27.94 -6.77 35.77
C ALA A 51 -27.55 -7.91 34.83
N THR A 52 -28.47 -8.35 33.96
CA THR A 52 -28.20 -9.38 32.95
C THR A 52 -27.11 -8.91 31.98
N ILE A 53 -27.22 -7.67 31.49
CA ILE A 53 -26.19 -7.10 30.61
C ILE A 53 -24.80 -7.07 31.30
N ARG A 54 -24.76 -6.67 32.58
CA ARG A 54 -23.54 -6.65 33.36
C ARG A 54 -22.90 -8.05 33.45
N ASN A 55 -23.71 -9.08 33.64
CA ASN A 55 -23.24 -10.46 33.66
C ASN A 55 -22.69 -10.91 32.30
N GLU A 56 -23.36 -10.57 31.18
CA GLU A 56 -22.86 -10.89 29.83
C GLU A 56 -21.56 -10.12 29.54
N MET A 57 -21.46 -8.84 29.91
CA MET A 57 -20.22 -8.07 29.79
C MET A 57 -19.08 -8.65 30.64
N ALA A 58 -19.36 -9.17 31.83
CA ALA A 58 -18.38 -9.86 32.67
C ALA A 58 -17.88 -11.16 32.02
N LEU A 59 -18.78 -11.94 31.42
CA LEU A 59 -18.41 -13.14 30.67
C LEU A 59 -17.54 -12.80 29.46
N LEU A 60 -17.91 -11.78 28.67
CA LEU A 60 -17.09 -11.29 27.55
C LEU A 60 -15.71 -10.77 28.01
N THR A 61 -15.64 -10.18 29.20
CA THR A 61 -14.34 -9.78 29.82
C THR A 61 -13.50 -11.02 30.18
N ASN A 62 -14.10 -12.03 30.80
CA ASN A 62 -13.40 -13.29 31.14
C ASN A 62 -12.96 -14.04 29.90
N MET A 63 -13.66 -13.92 28.79
CA MET A 63 -13.27 -14.47 27.48
C MET A 63 -12.21 -13.65 26.76
N GLY A 64 -11.79 -12.50 27.32
CA GLY A 64 -10.76 -11.63 26.74
C GLY A 64 -11.22 -10.70 25.63
N PHE A 65 -12.53 -10.56 25.38
CA PHE A 65 -13.07 -9.65 24.37
C PHE A 65 -13.26 -8.23 24.88
N LEU A 66 -13.45 -8.03 26.18
CA LEU A 66 -13.62 -6.73 26.79
C LEU A 66 -12.60 -6.50 27.90
N GLU A 67 -12.25 -5.25 28.11
CA GLU A 67 -11.41 -4.82 29.23
C GLU A 67 -12.01 -3.63 29.97
N GLN A 68 -11.60 -3.45 31.20
CA GLN A 68 -12.02 -2.33 32.04
C GLN A 68 -10.80 -1.43 32.28
N ARG A 69 -10.80 -0.22 31.75
CA ARG A 69 -9.70 0.75 31.94
C ARG A 69 -9.71 1.42 33.33
N HIS A 70 -10.92 1.58 33.94
CA HIS A 70 -11.09 2.17 35.26
C HIS A 70 -12.14 1.44 36.07
N THR A 71 -11.98 1.38 37.40
CA THR A 71 -12.84 0.64 38.32
C THR A 71 -14.33 1.00 38.31
N SER A 72 -14.66 2.28 38.00
CA SER A 72 -16.04 2.78 37.88
C SER A 72 -16.52 2.92 36.43
N GLY A 73 -15.69 2.58 35.46
CA GLY A 73 -15.92 2.81 34.04
C GLY A 73 -16.68 1.68 33.35
N GLY A 74 -17.16 1.98 32.13
CA GLY A 74 -17.69 0.98 31.20
C GLY A 74 -16.64 -0.02 30.74
N ARG A 75 -16.96 -0.75 29.68
CA ARG A 75 -16.03 -1.69 29.02
C ARG A 75 -15.62 -1.14 27.68
N VAL A 76 -14.38 -1.46 27.27
CA VAL A 76 -13.85 -1.18 25.94
C VAL A 76 -13.45 -2.49 25.27
N PRO A 77 -13.49 -2.56 23.93
CA PRO A 77 -13.09 -3.75 23.19
C PRO A 77 -11.58 -3.95 23.25
N THR A 78 -11.15 -5.19 23.31
CA THR A 78 -9.76 -5.62 23.15
C THR A 78 -9.40 -5.84 21.67
N LYS A 79 -8.14 -6.07 21.37
CA LYS A 79 -7.68 -6.47 20.02
C LYS A 79 -8.38 -7.75 19.53
N ALA A 80 -8.57 -8.72 20.42
CA ALA A 80 -9.31 -9.95 20.12
C ALA A 80 -10.77 -9.69 19.78
N ALA A 81 -11.41 -8.69 20.41
CA ALA A 81 -12.76 -8.28 20.08
C ALA A 81 -12.87 -7.73 18.67
N TYR A 82 -11.96 -6.87 18.24
CA TYR A 82 -11.95 -6.35 16.87
C TYR A 82 -11.76 -7.47 15.85
N ARG A 83 -10.88 -8.46 16.12
CA ARG A 83 -10.71 -9.63 15.24
C ARG A 83 -12.01 -10.42 15.15
N TYR A 84 -12.63 -10.75 16.29
CA TYR A 84 -13.89 -11.47 16.30
C TYR A 84 -15.00 -10.73 15.58
N TYR A 85 -15.08 -9.40 15.79
CA TYR A 85 -16.03 -8.52 15.15
C TYR A 85 -15.93 -8.55 13.63
N VAL A 86 -14.69 -8.42 13.10
CA VAL A 86 -14.45 -8.45 11.66
C VAL A 86 -14.73 -9.82 11.05
N ASP A 87 -14.39 -10.91 11.76
CA ASP A 87 -14.55 -12.27 11.22
C ASP A 87 -15.97 -12.81 11.28
N ASN A 88 -16.77 -12.38 12.26
CA ASN A 88 -18.03 -13.04 12.59
C ASN A 88 -19.25 -12.11 12.71
N ILE A 89 -19.07 -10.84 13.09
CA ILE A 89 -20.18 -9.96 13.43
C ILE A 89 -20.55 -9.01 12.30
N ILE A 90 -19.55 -8.35 11.67
CA ILE A 90 -19.87 -7.39 10.61
C ILE A 90 -20.35 -8.10 9.35
N SER A 91 -21.49 -7.64 8.86
CA SER A 91 -21.85 -7.83 7.46
C SER A 91 -21.30 -6.65 6.67
N SER A 92 -20.46 -6.90 5.69
CA SER A 92 -19.96 -5.84 4.80
C SER A 92 -21.14 -5.13 4.14
N GLY A 93 -21.25 -3.81 4.34
CA GLY A 93 -22.20 -2.99 3.61
C GLY A 93 -21.92 -3.07 2.11
N ALA A 94 -22.96 -2.99 1.28
CA ALA A 94 -22.76 -2.81 -0.15
C ALA A 94 -22.50 -1.32 -0.43
N LEU A 95 -21.56 -1.01 -1.31
CA LEU A 95 -21.42 0.34 -1.84
C LEU A 95 -22.62 0.69 -2.72
N THR A 96 -23.03 1.94 -2.68
CA THR A 96 -24.03 2.44 -3.62
C THR A 96 -23.44 2.53 -5.04
N GLU A 97 -24.30 2.45 -6.05
CA GLU A 97 -23.87 2.61 -7.46
C GLU A 97 -23.16 3.95 -7.69
N TYR A 98 -23.59 5.00 -7.00
CA TYR A 98 -22.96 6.31 -7.07
C TYR A 98 -21.55 6.34 -6.48
N GLU A 99 -21.33 5.66 -5.34
CA GLU A 99 -19.98 5.51 -4.76
C GLU A 99 -19.07 4.72 -5.69
N MET A 100 -19.55 3.60 -6.24
CA MET A 100 -18.79 2.79 -7.19
C MET A 100 -18.39 3.59 -8.43
N MET A 101 -19.33 4.31 -9.03
CA MET A 101 -19.07 5.15 -10.20
C MET A 101 -17.98 6.20 -9.92
N LYS A 102 -18.00 6.87 -8.76
CA LYS A 102 -16.97 7.84 -8.40
C LYS A 102 -15.59 7.22 -8.21
N LEU A 103 -15.54 6.04 -7.60
CA LEU A 103 -14.28 5.32 -7.41
C LEU A 103 -13.69 4.87 -8.76
N ASP A 104 -14.54 4.38 -9.67
CA ASP A 104 -14.13 3.96 -11.01
C ASP A 104 -13.64 5.15 -11.86
N GLU A 105 -14.34 6.30 -11.81
CA GLU A 105 -13.92 7.52 -12.48
C GLU A 105 -12.51 7.95 -12.02
N ALA A 106 -12.26 7.97 -10.71
CA ALA A 106 -10.97 8.35 -10.15
C ALA A 106 -9.83 7.40 -10.56
N LEU A 107 -10.09 6.09 -10.62
CA LEU A 107 -9.08 5.09 -10.97
C LEU A 107 -8.83 5.02 -12.48
N SER A 108 -9.86 5.25 -13.31
CA SER A 108 -9.76 5.12 -14.77
C SER A 108 -8.78 6.11 -15.40
N ILE A 109 -8.58 7.28 -14.79
CA ILE A 109 -7.69 8.34 -15.29
C ILE A 109 -6.25 7.82 -15.52
N ASN A 110 -5.78 6.95 -14.65
CA ASN A 110 -4.40 6.45 -14.67
C ASN A 110 -4.31 4.93 -14.97
N ALA A 111 -5.40 4.34 -15.50
CA ALA A 111 -5.51 2.89 -15.70
C ALA A 111 -4.45 2.31 -16.66
N SER A 112 -3.92 3.12 -17.59
CA SER A 112 -2.91 2.69 -18.57
C SER A 112 -1.48 2.61 -18.03
N ASP A 113 -1.21 3.23 -16.87
CA ASP A 113 0.13 3.24 -16.25
C ASP A 113 0.03 2.58 -14.87
N PRO A 114 0.60 1.39 -14.67
CA PRO A 114 0.50 0.64 -13.42
C PRO A 114 1.01 1.41 -12.19
N GLU A 115 2.14 2.12 -12.29
CA GLU A 115 2.68 2.88 -11.15
C GLU A 115 1.78 4.07 -10.79
N ARG A 116 1.28 4.79 -11.79
CA ARG A 116 0.36 5.91 -11.58
C ARG A 116 -1.00 5.43 -11.06
N LEU A 117 -1.49 4.30 -11.57
CA LEU A 117 -2.72 3.69 -11.05
C LEU A 117 -2.59 3.33 -9.57
N LEU A 118 -1.47 2.70 -9.17
CA LEU A 118 -1.21 2.35 -7.77
C LEU A 118 -1.06 3.59 -6.88
N ALA A 119 -0.41 4.64 -7.39
CA ALA A 119 -0.30 5.91 -6.69
C ALA A 119 -1.67 6.56 -6.46
N SER A 120 -2.48 6.68 -7.52
CA SER A 120 -3.84 7.22 -7.43
C SER A 120 -4.74 6.38 -6.52
N ALA A 121 -4.62 5.05 -6.58
CA ALA A 121 -5.36 4.15 -5.70
C ALA A 121 -4.96 4.32 -4.22
N SER A 122 -3.66 4.54 -3.95
CA SER A 122 -3.18 4.84 -2.59
C SER A 122 -3.75 6.17 -2.07
N GLU A 123 -3.73 7.22 -2.89
CA GLU A 123 -4.33 8.51 -2.53
C GLU A 123 -5.83 8.40 -2.26
N LEU A 124 -6.55 7.71 -3.16
CA LEU A 124 -7.99 7.48 -3.05
C LEU A 124 -8.33 6.65 -1.81
N LEU A 125 -7.59 5.56 -1.54
CA LEU A 125 -7.74 4.77 -0.31
C LEU A 125 -7.56 5.63 0.92
N SER A 126 -6.52 6.47 0.95
CA SER A 126 -6.33 7.38 2.07
C SER A 126 -7.51 8.33 2.22
N GLU A 127 -8.03 8.91 1.14
CA GLU A 127 -9.12 9.86 1.16
C GLU A 127 -10.41 9.24 1.72
N VAL A 128 -10.82 8.07 1.18
CA VAL A 128 -12.10 7.44 1.53
C VAL A 128 -12.09 6.70 2.87
N THR A 129 -10.90 6.38 3.40
CA THR A 129 -10.79 5.64 4.68
C THR A 129 -10.36 6.50 5.86
N GLY A 130 -9.78 7.68 5.61
CA GLY A 130 -9.17 8.49 6.66
C GLY A 130 -7.92 7.84 7.30
N CYS A 131 -7.33 6.85 6.65
CA CYS A 131 -6.12 6.14 7.06
C CYS A 131 -4.91 6.62 6.26
N ALA A 132 -3.71 6.30 6.70
CA ALA A 132 -2.56 6.32 5.81
C ALA A 132 -2.69 5.16 4.82
N ALA A 133 -2.35 5.40 3.57
CA ALA A 133 -2.33 4.38 2.54
C ALA A 133 -0.94 4.31 1.92
N PHE A 134 -0.59 3.17 1.35
CA PHE A 134 0.71 2.96 0.73
C PHE A 134 0.59 2.02 -0.46
N PHE A 135 1.50 2.19 -1.41
CA PHE A 135 1.80 1.13 -2.37
C PHE A 135 3.31 0.88 -2.44
N SER A 136 3.68 -0.34 -2.77
CA SER A 136 5.07 -0.72 -3.00
C SER A 136 5.15 -1.70 -4.16
N THR A 137 6.13 -1.51 -5.04
CA THR A 137 6.50 -2.47 -6.07
C THR A 137 7.79 -3.17 -5.68
N LEU A 138 7.91 -4.45 -5.98
CA LEU A 138 9.16 -5.18 -5.72
C LEU A 138 10.22 -4.84 -6.77
N LYS A 139 11.49 -4.94 -6.36
CA LYS A 139 12.60 -4.98 -7.31
C LYS A 139 12.44 -6.20 -8.21
N ASP A 140 12.57 -5.99 -9.51
CA ASP A 140 12.61 -7.06 -10.49
C ASP A 140 14.06 -7.22 -10.97
N PRO A 141 14.76 -8.28 -10.53
CA PRO A 141 16.16 -8.50 -10.93
C PRO A 141 16.30 -8.90 -12.41
N TYR A 142 15.20 -9.24 -13.07
CA TYR A 142 15.19 -9.65 -14.48
C TYR A 142 14.70 -8.55 -15.43
N ASP A 143 14.32 -7.38 -14.91
CA ASP A 143 13.94 -6.25 -15.74
C ASP A 143 15.17 -5.70 -16.44
N CYS A 144 15.11 -5.62 -17.79
CA CYS A 144 16.22 -5.30 -18.66
C CYS A 144 15.93 -4.00 -19.44
N ILE A 145 16.98 -3.36 -19.95
CA ILE A 145 16.81 -2.28 -20.92
C ILE A 145 16.24 -2.83 -22.22
N GLN A 146 15.11 -2.27 -22.67
CA GLN A 146 14.49 -2.54 -23.95
C GLN A 146 14.83 -1.47 -24.98
N GLY A 147 14.96 -0.22 -24.56
CA GLY A 147 15.24 0.90 -25.44
C GLY A 147 15.85 2.08 -24.72
N ILE A 148 16.65 2.84 -25.45
CA ILE A 148 17.27 4.09 -24.98
C ILE A 148 17.14 5.11 -26.10
N GLU A 149 16.65 6.32 -25.77
CA GLU A 149 16.58 7.45 -26.70
C GLU A 149 17.31 8.66 -26.14
N LEU A 150 18.08 9.32 -27.01
CA LEU A 150 18.80 10.54 -26.72
C LEU A 150 18.22 11.69 -27.56
N ILE A 151 17.54 12.62 -26.91
CA ILE A 151 16.82 13.71 -27.53
C ILE A 151 17.55 15.01 -27.24
N PRO A 152 18.09 15.73 -28.25
CA PRO A 152 18.69 17.06 -28.06
C PRO A 152 17.64 18.03 -27.49
N ALA A 153 17.95 18.72 -26.39
CA ALA A 153 17.05 19.65 -25.70
C ALA A 153 17.52 21.13 -25.81
N GLY A 154 18.43 21.43 -26.73
CA GLY A 154 19.01 22.78 -26.89
C GLY A 154 19.95 23.17 -25.75
N ASN A 155 20.65 24.31 -25.92
CA ASN A 155 21.50 24.91 -24.88
C ASN A 155 22.43 23.92 -24.12
N ASN A 156 23.14 23.08 -24.84
CA ASN A 156 24.04 22.06 -24.28
C ASN A 156 23.34 21.08 -23.33
N LYS A 157 22.09 20.71 -23.62
CA LYS A 157 21.30 19.73 -22.88
C LYS A 157 20.79 18.63 -23.78
N ALA A 158 20.71 17.44 -23.22
CA ALA A 158 20.03 16.30 -23.82
C ALA A 158 19.03 15.71 -22.82
N MET A 159 17.88 15.25 -23.31
CA MET A 159 16.99 14.40 -22.55
C MET A 159 17.28 12.94 -22.92
N LEU A 160 17.60 12.15 -21.93
CA LEU A 160 17.79 10.71 -22.05
C LEU A 160 16.49 10.03 -21.60
N VAL A 161 15.96 9.15 -22.44
CA VAL A 161 14.77 8.34 -22.13
C VAL A 161 15.18 6.87 -22.15
N MET A 162 14.84 6.13 -21.12
CA MET A 162 15.08 4.70 -20.99
C MET A 162 13.75 3.99 -20.86
N LEU A 163 13.55 2.93 -21.64
CA LEU A 163 12.43 2.01 -21.58
C LEU A 163 12.93 0.65 -21.11
N SER A 164 12.31 0.09 -20.07
CA SER A 164 12.59 -1.28 -19.63
C SER A 164 11.64 -2.31 -20.25
N LEU A 165 12.05 -3.58 -20.24
CA LEU A 165 11.23 -4.73 -20.67
C LEU A 165 9.95 -4.83 -19.80
N GLY A 166 10.03 -4.45 -18.53
CA GLY A 166 8.88 -4.36 -17.61
C GLY A 166 7.94 -3.20 -17.89
N GLY A 167 8.19 -2.39 -18.95
CA GLY A 167 7.34 -1.26 -19.34
C GLY A 167 7.59 0.03 -18.57
N LYS A 168 8.62 0.11 -17.74
CA LYS A 168 8.97 1.34 -17.02
C LYS A 168 9.63 2.33 -17.98
N ILE A 169 9.14 3.56 -18.00
CA ILE A 169 9.76 4.66 -18.74
C ILE A 169 10.35 5.64 -17.74
N LYS A 170 11.67 5.84 -17.82
CA LYS A 170 12.39 6.82 -17.01
C LYS A 170 13.10 7.80 -17.92
N SER A 171 13.09 9.08 -17.56
CA SER A 171 13.77 10.11 -18.32
C SER A 171 14.44 11.13 -17.42
N SER A 172 15.56 11.67 -17.89
CA SER A 172 16.26 12.75 -17.21
C SER A 172 16.97 13.64 -18.20
N VAL A 173 17.18 14.90 -17.83
CA VAL A 173 17.95 15.86 -18.63
C VAL A 173 19.36 15.93 -18.10
N CYS A 174 20.35 15.73 -18.98
CA CYS A 174 21.76 15.90 -18.68
C CYS A 174 22.37 17.07 -19.44
N ASN A 175 23.40 17.69 -18.85
CA ASN A 175 24.21 18.69 -19.52
C ASN A 175 25.31 17.98 -20.33
N ILE A 176 25.55 18.48 -21.55
CA ILE A 176 26.56 17.96 -22.46
C ILE A 176 27.53 19.09 -22.84
N ALA A 177 28.78 18.74 -23.01
CA ALA A 177 29.83 19.72 -23.33
C ALA A 177 29.98 19.99 -24.84
N CYS A 178 29.50 19.05 -25.67
CA CYS A 178 29.63 19.09 -27.13
C CYS A 178 28.27 19.08 -27.84
N PRO A 179 28.20 19.47 -29.10
CA PRO A 179 27.00 19.29 -29.92
C PRO A 179 26.70 17.81 -30.15
N ILE A 180 25.43 17.45 -30.14
CA ILE A 180 24.95 16.11 -30.50
C ILE A 180 24.75 16.06 -32.01
N ASP A 181 25.83 15.82 -32.74
CA ASP A 181 25.81 15.60 -34.19
C ASP A 181 25.46 14.14 -34.53
N ASP A 182 25.46 13.83 -35.83
CA ASP A 182 25.10 12.50 -36.31
C ASP A 182 26.20 11.45 -36.00
N GLU A 183 27.46 11.88 -35.92
CA GLU A 183 28.56 10.98 -35.55
C GLU A 183 28.49 10.62 -34.07
N PHE A 184 28.22 11.58 -33.20
CA PHE A 184 27.98 11.37 -31.78
C PHE A 184 26.80 10.42 -31.53
N LYS A 185 25.66 10.65 -32.18
CA LYS A 185 24.49 9.77 -32.09
C LYS A 185 24.79 8.37 -32.60
N SER A 186 25.44 8.25 -33.75
CA SER A 186 25.76 6.95 -34.34
C SER A 186 26.64 6.11 -33.41
N LEU A 187 27.65 6.71 -32.80
CA LEU A 187 28.51 6.06 -31.82
C LEU A 187 27.74 5.66 -30.57
N PHE A 188 26.93 6.59 -30.03
CA PHE A 188 26.12 6.33 -28.85
C PHE A 188 25.14 5.16 -29.08
N TYR A 189 24.35 5.20 -30.16
CA TYR A 189 23.39 4.13 -30.45
C TYR A 189 24.06 2.79 -30.80
N LYS A 190 25.22 2.80 -31.46
CA LYS A 190 25.97 1.58 -31.73
C LYS A 190 26.37 0.88 -30.44
N VAL A 191 27.03 1.61 -29.54
CA VAL A 191 27.53 1.02 -28.28
C VAL A 191 26.36 0.63 -27.36
N THR A 192 25.35 1.47 -27.24
CA THR A 192 24.19 1.14 -26.37
C THR A 192 23.41 -0.05 -26.90
N LYS A 193 23.22 -0.20 -28.20
CA LYS A 193 22.54 -1.33 -28.80
C LYS A 193 23.32 -2.65 -28.61
N GLU A 194 24.63 -2.62 -28.71
CA GLU A 194 25.47 -3.83 -28.60
C GLU A 194 25.69 -4.25 -27.14
N HIS A 195 25.72 -3.32 -26.18
CA HIS A 195 26.19 -3.61 -24.83
C HIS A 195 25.17 -3.31 -23.71
N PHE A 196 24.19 -2.47 -23.96
CA PHE A 196 23.22 -2.07 -22.91
C PHE A 196 21.84 -2.70 -23.11
N ILE A 197 21.37 -2.82 -24.37
CA ILE A 197 20.05 -3.43 -24.63
C ILE A 197 20.07 -4.90 -24.20
N GLY A 198 19.05 -5.29 -23.42
CA GLY A 198 18.94 -6.64 -22.85
C GLY A 198 19.70 -6.85 -21.53
N MET A 199 20.51 -5.88 -21.10
CA MET A 199 21.18 -5.95 -19.80
C MET A 199 20.20 -5.71 -18.66
N PRO A 200 20.28 -6.50 -17.56
CA PRO A 200 19.49 -6.24 -16.36
C PRO A 200 19.75 -4.84 -15.81
N LEU A 201 18.68 -4.11 -15.46
CA LEU A 201 18.80 -2.74 -14.95
C LEU A 201 19.70 -2.66 -13.71
N SER A 202 19.66 -3.69 -12.86
CA SER A 202 20.45 -3.77 -11.63
C SER A 202 21.96 -3.93 -11.85
N GLU A 203 22.35 -4.42 -13.03
CA GLU A 203 23.77 -4.65 -13.39
C GLU A 203 24.40 -3.41 -14.01
N ILE A 204 23.59 -2.40 -14.41
CA ILE A 204 24.10 -1.16 -14.98
C ILE A 204 24.46 -0.21 -13.84
N ASP A 205 25.63 -0.42 -13.29
CA ASP A 205 26.25 0.37 -12.23
C ASP A 205 27.48 1.14 -12.72
N LEU A 206 28.17 1.82 -11.83
CA LEU A 206 29.39 2.55 -12.16
C LEU A 206 30.49 1.63 -12.68
N SER A 207 30.59 0.39 -12.20
CA SER A 207 31.57 -0.59 -12.65
C SER A 207 31.29 -1.00 -14.09
N PHE A 208 30.03 -1.20 -14.44
CA PHE A 208 29.59 -1.47 -15.81
C PHE A 208 29.96 -0.30 -16.75
N ILE A 209 29.67 0.95 -16.34
CA ILE A 209 30.03 2.15 -17.11
C ILE A 209 31.54 2.22 -17.30
N GLN A 210 32.36 1.96 -16.27
CA GLN A 210 33.79 1.95 -16.38
C GLN A 210 34.31 0.88 -17.36
N SER A 211 33.69 -0.31 -17.36
CA SER A 211 34.07 -1.40 -18.27
C SER A 211 33.72 -1.11 -19.74
N THR A 212 32.65 -0.36 -19.99
CA THR A 212 32.20 0.01 -21.33
C THR A 212 32.81 1.32 -21.84
N ALA A 213 33.37 2.14 -20.97
CA ALA A 213 33.98 3.43 -21.31
C ALA A 213 34.99 3.36 -22.47
N PRO A 214 35.90 2.37 -22.57
CA PRO A 214 36.84 2.28 -23.67
C PRO A 214 36.21 2.13 -25.06
N LEU A 215 34.99 1.65 -25.15
CA LEU A 215 34.24 1.47 -26.41
C LEU A 215 33.90 2.81 -27.09
N PHE A 216 33.84 3.89 -26.32
CA PHE A 216 33.58 5.24 -26.82
C PHE A 216 34.86 5.98 -27.28
N GLY A 217 36.03 5.40 -27.06
CA GLY A 217 37.31 5.99 -27.48
C GLY A 217 37.50 7.42 -26.95
N ALA A 218 37.89 8.34 -27.80
CA ALA A 218 38.14 9.73 -27.44
C ALA A 218 36.86 10.49 -27.02
N ALA A 219 35.69 10.05 -27.49
CA ALA A 219 34.40 10.68 -27.17
C ALA A 219 33.91 10.37 -25.74
N ILE A 220 34.61 9.53 -24.96
CA ILE A 220 34.18 9.13 -23.63
C ILE A 220 33.92 10.31 -22.69
N PHE A 221 34.75 11.36 -22.74
CA PHE A 221 34.61 12.53 -21.88
C PHE A 221 33.30 13.26 -22.13
N ASP A 222 32.85 13.32 -23.38
CA ASP A 222 31.60 13.93 -23.79
C ASP A 222 30.37 13.02 -23.51
N MET A 223 30.60 11.68 -23.52
CA MET A 223 29.60 10.67 -23.24
C MET A 223 29.32 10.44 -21.72
N LEU A 224 30.33 10.72 -20.88
CA LEU A 224 30.22 10.46 -19.42
C LEU A 224 28.97 11.03 -18.74
N PRO A 225 28.55 12.30 -19.02
CA PRO A 225 27.32 12.84 -18.42
C PRO A 225 26.08 12.04 -18.81
N ILE A 226 26.01 11.56 -20.05
CA ILE A 226 24.89 10.77 -20.57
C ILE A 226 24.91 9.36 -19.93
N LEU A 227 26.09 8.72 -19.89
CA LEU A 227 26.24 7.38 -19.30
C LEU A 227 25.99 7.38 -17.79
N SER A 228 26.44 8.41 -17.08
CA SER A 228 26.14 8.55 -15.65
C SER A 228 24.64 8.76 -15.40
N THR A 229 23.97 9.55 -16.28
CA THR A 229 22.52 9.73 -16.24
C THR A 229 21.80 8.40 -16.52
N LEU A 230 22.24 7.65 -17.54
CA LEU A 230 21.69 6.32 -17.85
C LEU A 230 21.83 5.36 -16.66
N CYS A 231 22.99 5.32 -16.04
CA CYS A 231 23.23 4.51 -14.84
C CYS A 231 22.24 4.90 -13.73
N SER A 232 22.05 6.19 -13.45
CA SER A 232 21.11 6.66 -12.45
C SER A 232 19.67 6.27 -12.76
N LEU A 233 19.24 6.41 -14.03
CA LEU A 233 17.89 5.99 -14.47
C LEU A 233 17.70 4.47 -14.33
N CYS A 234 18.71 3.68 -14.68
CA CYS A 234 18.65 2.21 -14.54
C CYS A 234 18.56 1.81 -13.06
N GLN A 235 19.38 2.39 -12.19
CA GLN A 235 19.36 2.11 -10.77
C GLN A 235 18.04 2.56 -10.13
N GLU A 236 17.50 3.72 -10.52
CA GLU A 236 16.18 4.15 -10.08
C GLU A 236 15.07 3.19 -10.54
N ALA A 237 15.10 2.76 -11.80
CA ALA A 237 14.11 1.84 -12.35
C ALA A 237 14.24 0.40 -11.79
N ALA A 238 15.48 -0.04 -11.48
CA ALA A 238 15.74 -1.34 -10.85
C ALA A 238 15.20 -1.41 -9.41
N ASN A 239 15.15 -0.28 -8.72
CA ASN A 239 14.58 -0.21 -7.39
C ASN A 239 13.05 -0.30 -7.45
N GLY A 240 12.46 -0.91 -6.42
CA GLY A 240 11.03 -0.84 -6.23
C GLY A 240 10.59 0.60 -5.88
N THR A 241 9.34 0.90 -6.15
CA THR A 241 8.74 2.17 -5.76
C THR A 241 7.98 1.95 -4.44
N LEU A 242 8.20 2.81 -3.45
CA LEU A 242 7.40 2.90 -2.24
C LEU A 242 6.85 4.32 -2.13
N SER A 243 5.55 4.43 -2.07
CA SER A 243 4.85 5.70 -1.81
C SER A 243 3.85 5.52 -0.69
N ILE A 244 3.70 6.57 0.12
CA ILE A 244 2.76 6.63 1.24
C ILE A 244 1.94 7.90 1.07
N SER A 245 0.65 7.81 1.33
CA SER A 245 -0.31 8.91 1.23
C SER A 245 -1.07 9.07 2.54
N GLY A 246 -1.29 10.29 2.97
CA GLY A 246 -2.14 10.61 4.11
C GLY A 246 -1.59 10.23 5.48
N GLU A 247 -0.28 10.21 5.68
CA GLU A 247 0.35 9.94 6.99
C GLU A 247 -0.15 10.91 8.07
N THR A 248 -0.42 12.15 7.70
CA THR A 248 -0.94 13.18 8.62
C THR A 248 -2.31 12.84 9.20
N LYS A 249 -3.12 12.02 8.50
CA LYS A 249 -4.43 11.56 8.97
C LYS A 249 -4.33 10.68 10.22
N LEU A 250 -3.19 10.00 10.42
CA LEU A 250 -2.92 9.22 11.63
C LEU A 250 -2.86 10.09 12.88
N LEU A 251 -2.48 11.37 12.77
CA LEU A 251 -2.44 12.31 13.88
C LEU A 251 -3.84 12.63 14.43
N SER A 252 -4.86 12.55 13.61
CA SER A 252 -6.26 12.76 14.02
C SER A 252 -6.90 11.53 14.69
N GLN A 253 -6.24 10.36 14.63
CA GLN A 253 -6.74 9.11 15.18
C GLN A 253 -6.33 8.99 16.66
N SER A 254 -7.15 9.53 17.56
CA SER A 254 -6.87 9.65 19.01
C SER A 254 -6.50 8.32 19.68
N GLU A 255 -6.97 7.18 19.17
CA GLU A 255 -6.70 5.85 19.72
C GLU A 255 -5.21 5.44 19.60
N LEU A 256 -4.49 6.00 18.63
CA LEU A 256 -3.05 5.78 18.50
C LEU A 256 -2.27 6.40 19.65
N GLY A 257 -2.79 7.48 20.26
CA GLY A 257 -2.14 8.16 21.38
C GLY A 257 -0.65 8.43 21.10
N GLY A 258 0.21 8.14 22.08
CA GLY A 258 1.66 8.31 21.91
C GLY A 258 2.31 7.36 20.90
N SER A 259 1.64 6.26 20.50
CA SER A 259 2.19 5.32 19.53
C SER A 259 2.20 5.87 18.09
N VAL A 260 1.47 6.96 17.82
CA VAL A 260 1.47 7.61 16.51
C VAL A 260 2.87 8.07 16.08
N TYR A 261 3.68 8.56 17.01
CA TYR A 261 5.05 9.01 16.69
C TYR A 261 5.94 7.86 16.25
N ASN A 262 5.84 6.70 16.91
CA ASN A 262 6.59 5.50 16.52
C ASN A 262 6.13 4.99 15.14
N LEU A 263 4.82 5.05 14.89
CA LEU A 263 4.26 4.67 13.59
C LEU A 263 4.75 5.62 12.47
N LEU A 264 4.69 6.93 12.68
CA LEU A 264 5.21 7.90 11.71
C LEU A 264 6.71 7.75 11.49
N ALA A 265 7.48 7.46 12.56
CA ALA A 265 8.90 7.19 12.44
C ALA A 265 9.20 5.91 11.63
N LEU A 266 8.37 4.87 11.75
CA LEU A 266 8.45 3.67 10.90
C LEU A 266 8.14 4.00 9.44
N LEU A 267 7.06 4.75 9.18
CA LEU A 267 6.66 5.14 7.82
C LEU A 267 7.73 6.01 7.14
N ALA A 268 8.45 6.84 7.89
CA ALA A 268 9.56 7.63 7.39
C ALA A 268 10.81 6.80 7.05
N GLN A 269 10.97 5.60 7.63
CA GLN A 269 12.08 4.68 7.36
C GLN A 269 11.76 3.78 6.16
N LYS A 270 11.91 4.33 4.94
CA LYS A 270 11.54 3.64 3.69
C LYS A 270 12.13 2.23 3.59
N ASP A 271 13.41 2.05 3.90
CA ASP A 271 14.10 0.75 3.79
C ASP A 271 13.46 -0.32 4.69
N LYS A 272 13.10 0.05 5.93
CA LYS A 272 12.41 -0.85 6.85
C LYS A 272 11.02 -1.24 6.36
N LEU A 273 10.29 -0.26 5.85
CA LEU A 273 8.95 -0.48 5.35
C LEU A 273 8.97 -1.33 4.08
N GLU A 274 9.89 -1.06 3.15
CA GLU A 274 10.11 -1.91 1.96
C GLU A 274 10.44 -3.36 2.34
N ALA A 275 11.33 -3.56 3.30
CA ALA A 275 11.68 -4.90 3.78
C ALA A 275 10.45 -5.63 4.35
N LEU A 276 9.62 -4.93 5.12
CA LEU A 276 8.37 -5.45 5.65
C LEU A 276 7.38 -5.81 4.54
N LEU A 277 7.11 -4.89 3.62
CA LEU A 277 6.18 -5.09 2.52
C LEU A 277 6.65 -6.17 1.55
N SER A 278 7.96 -6.31 1.36
CA SER A 278 8.55 -7.40 0.56
C SER A 278 8.25 -8.78 1.14
N GLN A 279 8.17 -8.93 2.46
CA GLN A 279 7.77 -10.19 3.09
C GLN A 279 6.32 -10.54 2.74
N PHE A 280 5.39 -9.56 2.79
CA PHE A 280 4.01 -9.77 2.36
C PHE A 280 3.90 -10.08 0.87
N ALA A 281 4.63 -9.36 0.04
CA ALA A 281 4.64 -9.59 -1.39
C ALA A 281 5.09 -11.01 -1.78
N ARG A 282 5.99 -11.62 -1.00
CA ARG A 282 6.47 -13.01 -1.18
C ARG A 282 5.53 -14.06 -0.57
N ALA A 283 4.62 -13.66 0.34
CA ALA A 283 3.66 -14.58 0.94
C ALA A 283 2.72 -15.19 -0.11
N LYS A 284 2.15 -16.39 0.19
CA LYS A 284 1.20 -17.06 -0.71
C LYS A 284 -0.17 -16.39 -0.74
N THR A 285 -0.54 -15.69 0.32
CA THR A 285 -1.84 -15.03 0.49
C THR A 285 -1.94 -13.78 -0.36
N GLY A 286 -3.07 -13.61 -1.06
CA GLY A 286 -3.33 -12.45 -1.93
C GLY A 286 -3.70 -11.19 -1.17
N SER A 287 -4.49 -11.33 -0.09
CA SER A 287 -4.99 -10.22 0.74
C SER A 287 -4.91 -10.60 2.21
N VAL A 288 -4.51 -9.65 3.06
CA VAL A 288 -4.41 -9.86 4.51
C VAL A 288 -4.91 -8.63 5.24
N LEU A 289 -5.75 -8.85 6.27
CA LEU A 289 -6.07 -7.86 7.29
C LEU A 289 -5.42 -8.28 8.60
N MET A 290 -4.55 -7.44 9.14
CA MET A 290 -3.86 -7.66 10.42
C MET A 290 -4.32 -6.63 11.44
N LEU A 291 -4.65 -7.10 12.63
CA LEU A 291 -5.14 -6.29 13.73
C LEU A 291 -4.22 -6.43 14.95
N GLY A 292 -3.73 -5.31 15.43
CA GLY A 292 -2.97 -5.27 16.66
C GLY A 292 -1.73 -6.15 16.66
N ASP A 293 -1.66 -7.11 17.57
CA ASP A 293 -0.48 -7.96 17.77
C ASP A 293 -0.26 -9.01 16.66
N GLU A 294 -1.16 -9.08 15.67
CA GLU A 294 -0.94 -9.88 14.46
C GLU A 294 0.10 -9.23 13.54
N ASN A 295 0.35 -7.94 13.72
CA ASN A 295 1.39 -7.23 12.99
C ASN A 295 2.78 -7.65 13.44
N PRO A 296 3.70 -7.90 12.50
CA PRO A 296 5.01 -8.46 12.82
C PRO A 296 5.95 -7.47 13.51
N VAL A 297 5.67 -6.16 13.42
CA VAL A 297 6.52 -5.09 13.98
C VAL A 297 5.82 -4.43 15.16
N TYR A 298 6.61 -4.09 16.17
CA TYR A 298 6.11 -3.48 17.40
C TYR A 298 5.33 -2.18 17.15
N GLU A 299 5.83 -1.34 16.26
CA GLU A 299 5.25 -0.04 15.92
C GLU A 299 3.82 -0.16 15.33
N LEU A 300 3.48 -1.32 14.76
CA LEU A 300 2.17 -1.61 14.17
C LEU A 300 1.19 -2.32 15.12
N ARG A 301 1.57 -2.64 16.36
CA ARG A 301 0.74 -3.41 17.30
C ARG A 301 -0.53 -2.73 17.78
N ASN A 302 -0.68 -1.42 17.54
CA ASN A 302 -1.90 -0.66 17.87
C ASN A 302 -2.64 -0.23 16.59
N THR A 303 -2.35 -0.88 15.46
CA THR A 303 -2.94 -0.53 14.17
C THR A 303 -3.76 -1.66 13.58
N ALA A 304 -4.67 -1.28 12.70
CA ALA A 304 -5.28 -2.15 11.70
C ALA A 304 -4.57 -1.90 10.37
N MET A 305 -4.09 -2.95 9.71
CA MET A 305 -3.42 -2.88 8.43
C MET A 305 -4.08 -3.84 7.44
N ALA A 306 -4.60 -3.32 6.34
CA ALA A 306 -5.10 -4.12 5.23
C ALA A 306 -4.13 -4.02 4.06
N ILE A 307 -3.68 -5.14 3.54
CA ILE A 307 -2.74 -5.24 2.42
C ILE A 307 -3.29 -6.20 1.37
N GLN A 308 -3.17 -5.83 0.11
CA GLN A 308 -3.36 -6.72 -1.03
C GLN A 308 -2.13 -6.75 -1.92
N LYS A 309 -1.84 -7.95 -2.42
CA LYS A 309 -0.79 -8.22 -3.39
C LYS A 309 -1.39 -8.28 -4.79
N PHE A 310 -0.69 -7.70 -5.74
CA PHE A 310 -1.04 -7.68 -7.16
C PHE A 310 0.10 -8.24 -7.98
N LYS A 311 -0.25 -8.83 -9.11
CA LYS A 311 0.69 -9.16 -10.18
C LYS A 311 0.35 -8.32 -11.41
N TYR A 312 1.35 -7.75 -12.04
CA TYR A 312 1.22 -6.95 -13.25
C TYR A 312 2.47 -7.13 -14.11
N ASN A 313 2.45 -6.65 -15.35
CA ASN A 313 3.58 -6.64 -16.28
C ASN A 313 4.55 -7.84 -16.09
N ASN A 314 4.48 -8.87 -16.90
CA ASN A 314 5.42 -10.01 -16.89
C ASN A 314 5.76 -10.57 -15.49
N ASN A 315 4.78 -10.64 -14.60
CA ASN A 315 4.91 -11.21 -13.25
C ASN A 315 5.55 -10.29 -12.18
N GLN A 316 5.67 -9.00 -12.43
CA GLN A 316 6.04 -8.04 -11.39
C GLN A 316 5.02 -8.05 -10.26
N THR A 317 5.47 -7.77 -9.05
CA THR A 317 4.60 -7.79 -7.87
C THR A 317 4.54 -6.42 -7.24
N ALA A 318 3.31 -5.98 -6.94
CA ALA A 318 3.04 -4.80 -6.14
C ALA A 318 2.22 -5.17 -4.89
N THR A 319 2.28 -4.32 -3.89
CA THR A 319 1.38 -4.33 -2.74
C THR A 319 0.72 -2.97 -2.60
N LEU A 320 -0.54 -2.96 -2.25
CA LEU A 320 -1.33 -1.77 -1.94
C LEU A 320 -2.04 -1.99 -0.61
N GLY A 321 -2.10 -0.99 0.25
CA GLY A 321 -2.73 -1.18 1.54
C GLY A 321 -3.00 0.11 2.29
N ILE A 322 -3.64 -0.05 3.44
CA ILE A 322 -3.91 1.02 4.40
C ILE A 322 -3.39 0.65 5.78
N ILE A 323 -3.06 1.68 6.56
CA ILE A 323 -2.71 1.58 7.98
C ILE A 323 -3.51 2.64 8.73
N GLY A 324 -4.23 2.21 9.75
CA GLY A 324 -4.99 3.09 10.65
C GLY A 324 -4.98 2.57 12.08
N SER A 325 -5.66 3.26 13.00
CA SER A 325 -5.87 2.75 14.37
C SER A 325 -6.75 1.50 14.37
N LEU A 326 -6.76 0.76 15.47
CA LEU A 326 -7.72 -0.35 15.64
C LEU A 326 -9.18 0.14 15.68
N ARG A 327 -9.40 1.40 16.03
CA ARG A 327 -10.72 2.03 16.13
C ARG A 327 -11.14 2.71 14.83
N ILE A 328 -11.14 1.98 13.72
CA ILE A 328 -11.67 2.44 12.43
C ILE A 328 -13.08 1.88 12.20
N ASP A 329 -13.87 2.56 11.40
CA ASP A 329 -15.20 2.08 11.00
C ASP A 329 -15.07 0.97 9.94
N TYR A 330 -14.86 -0.26 10.40
CA TYR A 330 -14.71 -1.43 9.55
C TYR A 330 -15.88 -1.64 8.60
N LYS A 331 -17.13 -1.34 9.03
CA LYS A 331 -18.34 -1.52 8.21
C LYS A 331 -18.31 -0.64 6.96
N SER A 332 -17.83 0.59 7.12
CA SER A 332 -17.75 1.57 6.05
C SER A 332 -16.45 1.41 5.22
N ILE A 333 -15.33 1.12 5.87
CA ILE A 333 -14.00 1.13 5.25
C ILE A 333 -13.75 -0.15 4.43
N LEU A 334 -14.05 -1.34 4.96
CA LEU A 334 -13.71 -2.60 4.29
C LEU A 334 -14.36 -2.76 2.91
N PRO A 335 -15.64 -2.41 2.69
CA PRO A 335 -16.23 -2.48 1.34
C PRO A 335 -15.53 -1.56 0.34
N ARG A 336 -15.14 -0.34 0.75
CA ARG A 336 -14.42 0.60 -0.12
C ARG A 336 -13.03 0.10 -0.46
N VAL A 337 -12.30 -0.40 0.53
CA VAL A 337 -10.97 -1.00 0.34
C VAL A 337 -11.06 -2.19 -0.61
N ASP A 338 -12.01 -3.11 -0.38
CA ASP A 338 -12.21 -4.28 -1.22
C ASP A 338 -12.56 -3.91 -2.67
N TYR A 339 -13.43 -2.92 -2.85
CA TYR A 339 -13.81 -2.44 -4.18
C TYR A 339 -12.63 -1.84 -4.95
N ILE A 340 -11.92 -0.88 -4.33
CA ILE A 340 -10.75 -0.25 -4.94
C ILE A 340 -9.69 -1.29 -5.29
N MET A 341 -9.39 -2.21 -4.37
CA MET A 341 -8.40 -3.26 -4.61
C MET A 341 -8.80 -4.21 -5.74
N LYS A 342 -10.08 -4.53 -5.88
CA LYS A 342 -10.59 -5.33 -7.01
C LYS A 342 -10.49 -4.61 -8.33
N THR A 343 -10.91 -3.35 -8.38
CA THR A 343 -10.83 -2.52 -9.59
C THR A 343 -9.38 -2.34 -10.04
N VAL A 344 -8.46 -2.06 -9.10
CA VAL A 344 -7.02 -2.00 -9.40
C VAL A 344 -6.51 -3.34 -9.96
N ASN A 345 -6.89 -4.46 -9.34
CA ASN A 345 -6.48 -5.78 -9.82
C ASN A 345 -6.99 -6.07 -11.24
N GLN A 346 -8.20 -5.64 -11.54
CA GLN A 346 -8.80 -5.77 -12.87
C GLN A 346 -8.00 -4.98 -13.90
N TYR A 347 -7.74 -3.69 -13.67
CA TYR A 347 -6.93 -2.87 -14.57
C TYR A 347 -5.51 -3.41 -14.78
N LEU A 348 -4.85 -3.87 -13.71
CA LEU A 348 -3.51 -4.46 -13.79
C LEU A 348 -3.48 -5.79 -14.55
N SER A 349 -4.56 -6.58 -14.49
CA SER A 349 -4.67 -7.88 -15.14
C SER A 349 -5.06 -7.79 -16.62
N GLU A 350 -5.87 -6.81 -16.98
CA GLU A 350 -6.37 -6.62 -18.36
C GLU A 350 -5.35 -5.90 -19.25
N GLY A 351 -4.18 -5.53 -18.71
CA GLY A 351 -3.11 -4.87 -19.47
C GLY A 351 -3.46 -3.46 -19.95
N GLY A 352 -4.39 -2.81 -19.29
CA GLY A 352 -4.66 -1.36 -19.46
C GLY A 352 -5.20 -0.92 -20.82
N ILE A 353 -5.61 -1.81 -21.73
CA ILE A 353 -6.09 -1.38 -23.04
C ILE A 353 -7.36 -2.16 -23.42
N ARG A 354 -8.52 -1.60 -23.13
CA ARG A 354 -9.65 -1.68 -24.04
C ARG A 354 -9.72 -0.34 -24.79
N TYR A 355 -9.18 -0.31 -26.00
CA TYR A 355 -9.62 0.65 -26.98
C TYR A 355 -11.01 0.18 -27.46
N GLU A 356 -12.07 0.87 -27.07
CA GLU A 356 -13.29 0.97 -27.87
C GLU A 356 -13.26 2.28 -28.64
#